data_e870bac611362adb094a3a8a2d4bb5ef
#
_entry.id   e870bac611362adb094a3a8a2d4bb5ef
#
_cell.length_a   1.000
_cell.length_b   1.000
_cell.length_c   1.000
_cell.angle_alpha   90.00
_cell.angle_beta   90.00
_cell.angle_gamma   90.00
#
_symmetry.space_group_name_H-M   'P 1'
#
loop_
_entity.id
_entity.type
_entity.pdbx_description
1 polymer ?
#
loop_
_entity_poly.entity_id
_entity_poly.type
_entity_poly.pdbx_seq_one_letter_code
_entity_poly.pdbx_strand_id
1 'polypeptide(L)'
;MQIDWKEDVRKWHPGQAWIWQPGGLGVFDPGINALSIVTHLLALPLFVESAELRVPDNCQSPIAASIKMSDARHLDVRAEFDFDHGHDELWSIEVRCTEGVLRLDNGGALLSIDGVRQTVSEEGEYAAVYRHFQQLIGDKASDLDLQPLRLVADSFFVGSRTLVEPFYD
;
A
#
# COMPACT_ATOMS: atom_id res chain seq x y z
N MET A 1 -11.77 3.17 -6.98
CA MET A 1 -11.04 2.14 -6.21
C MET A 1 -10.77 2.67 -4.82
N GLN A 2 -10.91 1.83 -3.78
CA GLN A 2 -10.59 2.18 -2.39
C GLN A 2 -9.53 1.22 -1.87
N ILE A 3 -8.54 1.77 -1.19
CA ILE A 3 -7.45 1.04 -0.55
C ILE A 3 -7.47 1.43 0.93
N ASP A 4 -7.59 0.45 1.81
CA ASP A 4 -7.45 0.63 3.25
C ASP A 4 -6.32 -0.29 3.75
N TRP A 5 -5.24 0.31 4.25
CA TRP A 5 -4.09 -0.43 4.77
C TRP A 5 -3.71 0.14 6.13
N LYS A 6 -4.21 -0.53 7.17
CA LYS A 6 -4.15 -0.06 8.54
C LYS A 6 -3.68 -1.16 9.45
N GLU A 7 -2.68 -0.86 10.27
CA GLU A 7 -2.09 -1.82 11.21
C GLU A 7 -1.49 -1.10 12.42
N ASP A 8 -1.17 -1.85 13.46
CA ASP A 8 -0.44 -1.33 14.61
C ASP A 8 1.07 -1.57 14.42
N VAL A 9 1.83 -0.48 14.31
CA VAL A 9 3.29 -0.53 14.16
C VAL A 9 3.97 -1.25 15.34
N ARG A 10 3.42 -1.14 16.55
CA ARG A 10 3.97 -1.79 17.75
C ARG A 10 3.91 -3.31 17.66
N LYS A 11 2.92 -3.82 16.94
CA LYS A 11 2.75 -5.26 16.69
C LYS A 11 3.66 -5.77 15.58
N TRP A 12 3.74 -5.01 14.47
CA TRP A 12 4.39 -5.48 13.25
C TRP A 12 5.85 -5.06 13.14
N HIS A 13 6.22 -3.91 13.74
CA HIS A 13 7.56 -3.32 13.65
C HIS A 13 8.11 -2.90 15.02
N PRO A 14 8.02 -3.74 16.07
CA PRO A 14 8.41 -3.36 17.42
C PRO A 14 9.87 -2.89 17.48
N GLY A 15 10.11 -1.71 18.05
CA GLY A 15 11.45 -1.16 18.25
C GLY A 15 12.18 -0.70 16.98
N GLN A 16 11.53 -0.63 15.83
CA GLN A 16 12.14 -0.20 14.57
C GLN A 16 12.17 1.33 14.44
N ALA A 17 12.92 2.00 15.31
CA ALA A 17 12.98 3.45 15.38
C ALA A 17 13.41 4.14 14.06
N TRP A 18 14.09 3.44 13.15
CA TRP A 18 14.50 3.97 11.85
C TRP A 18 13.33 4.40 10.97
N ILE A 19 12.16 3.79 11.14
CA ILE A 19 10.93 4.10 10.40
C ILE A 19 10.56 5.58 10.54
N TRP A 20 10.84 6.16 11.71
CA TRP A 20 10.47 7.53 12.10
C TRP A 20 11.54 8.57 11.83
N GLN A 21 12.75 8.14 11.47
CA GLN A 21 13.90 9.02 11.23
C GLN A 21 13.87 9.67 9.84
N PRO A 22 14.69 10.71 9.59
CA PRO A 22 14.85 11.25 8.25
C PRO A 22 15.26 10.17 7.25
N GLY A 23 14.51 10.04 6.17
CA GLY A 23 14.68 8.98 5.18
C GLY A 23 13.91 7.68 5.48
N GLY A 24 13.28 7.57 6.64
CA GLY A 24 12.31 6.52 6.92
C GLY A 24 11.00 6.75 6.16
N LEU A 25 10.25 5.68 5.92
CA LEU A 25 9.02 5.72 5.13
C LEU A 25 7.76 5.96 5.99
N GLY A 26 7.84 5.80 7.32
CA GLY A 26 6.65 5.87 8.17
C GLY A 26 5.58 4.88 7.73
N VAL A 27 4.33 5.31 7.68
CA VAL A 27 3.19 4.49 7.25
C VAL A 27 3.31 3.93 5.82
N PHE A 28 4.21 4.47 5.01
CA PHE A 28 4.46 3.93 3.68
C PHE A 28 5.29 2.65 3.68
N ASP A 29 5.90 2.28 4.81
CA ASP A 29 6.61 1.00 4.92
C ASP A 29 5.67 -0.19 4.66
N PRO A 30 4.53 -0.34 5.35
CA PRO A 30 3.50 -1.31 4.95
C PRO A 30 2.67 -0.84 3.75
N GLY A 31 2.40 0.47 3.61
CA GLY A 31 1.53 1.01 2.57
C GLY A 31 2.03 0.77 1.14
N ILE A 32 3.35 0.64 0.94
CA ILE A 32 3.92 0.34 -0.38
C ILE A 32 3.49 -1.04 -0.89
N ASN A 33 3.17 -1.99 0.01
CA ASN A 33 2.66 -3.30 -0.39
C ASN A 33 1.30 -3.18 -1.09
N ALA A 34 0.39 -2.36 -0.53
CA ALA A 34 -0.89 -2.08 -1.17
C ALA A 34 -0.73 -1.40 -2.52
N LEU A 35 0.17 -0.41 -2.61
CA LEU A 35 0.47 0.28 -3.86
C LEU A 35 1.06 -0.69 -4.91
N SER A 36 1.90 -1.63 -4.48
CA SER A 36 2.48 -2.66 -5.36
C SER A 36 1.40 -3.57 -5.95
N ILE A 37 0.44 -4.00 -5.13
CA ILE A 37 -0.70 -4.80 -5.61
C ILE A 37 -1.50 -3.99 -6.63
N VAL A 38 -1.84 -2.74 -6.32
CA VAL A 38 -2.69 -1.90 -7.17
C VAL A 38 -2.01 -1.57 -8.50
N THR A 39 -0.73 -1.21 -8.50
CA THR A 39 0.00 -0.93 -9.74
C THR A 39 0.13 -2.17 -10.62
N HIS A 40 0.21 -3.36 -10.02
CA HIS A 40 0.21 -4.61 -10.76
C HIS A 40 -1.16 -4.95 -11.38
N LEU A 41 -2.26 -4.59 -10.70
CA LEU A 41 -3.62 -4.84 -11.21
C LEU A 41 -4.05 -3.87 -12.31
N LEU A 42 -3.50 -2.66 -12.35
CA LEU A 42 -3.93 -1.62 -13.26
C LEU A 42 -3.10 -1.61 -14.54
N ALA A 43 -3.78 -1.46 -15.67
CA ALA A 43 -3.12 -1.40 -16.99
C ALA A 43 -2.40 -0.07 -17.27
N LEU A 44 -2.76 0.99 -16.54
CA LEU A 44 -2.20 2.32 -16.72
C LEU A 44 -1.53 2.82 -15.43
N PRO A 45 -0.45 3.59 -15.54
CA PRO A 45 0.22 4.14 -14.37
C PRO A 45 -0.68 5.13 -13.62
N LEU A 46 -0.57 5.09 -12.29
CA LEU A 46 -1.22 6.04 -11.39
C LEU A 46 -0.34 7.27 -11.17
N PHE A 47 -1.00 8.39 -10.88
CA PHE A 47 -0.40 9.66 -10.49
C PHE A 47 -1.07 10.17 -9.21
N VAL A 48 -0.27 10.69 -8.28
CA VAL A 48 -0.79 11.31 -7.06
C VAL A 48 -1.35 12.68 -7.41
N GLU A 49 -2.63 12.90 -7.12
CA GLU A 49 -3.28 14.21 -7.26
C GLU A 49 -3.13 15.06 -6.00
N SER A 50 -3.27 14.41 -4.84
CA SER A 50 -3.09 15.03 -3.53
C SER A 50 -2.78 13.98 -2.48
N ALA A 51 -2.11 14.40 -1.41
CA ALA A 51 -1.90 13.58 -0.22
C ALA A 51 -2.01 14.46 1.03
N GLU A 52 -2.51 13.89 2.11
CA GLU A 52 -2.45 14.45 3.46
C GLU A 52 -1.61 13.50 4.33
N LEU A 53 -0.51 14.01 4.88
CA LEU A 53 0.43 13.26 5.68
C LEU A 53 0.33 13.72 7.13
N ARG A 54 -0.14 12.85 8.01
CA ARG A 54 -0.20 13.10 9.45
C ARG A 54 1.13 12.68 10.08
N VAL A 55 1.89 13.63 10.58
CA VAL A 55 3.24 13.42 11.09
C VAL A 55 3.25 13.71 12.59
N PRO A 56 3.60 12.74 13.46
CA PRO A 56 3.75 13.01 14.89
C PRO A 56 4.83 14.07 15.15
N ASP A 57 4.61 14.96 16.10
CA ASP A 57 5.48 16.09 16.39
C ASP A 57 6.91 15.67 16.77
N ASN A 58 7.06 14.47 17.31
CA ASN A 58 8.35 13.87 17.65
C ASN A 58 8.94 12.97 16.55
N CYS A 59 8.32 12.88 15.37
CA CYS A 59 8.75 12.03 14.24
C CYS A 59 9.08 12.84 12.99
N GLN A 60 9.77 12.23 12.02
CA GLN A 60 10.08 12.86 10.73
C GLN A 60 9.26 12.25 9.57
N SER A 61 8.64 11.11 9.80
CA SER A 61 7.85 10.37 8.82
C SER A 61 6.38 10.27 9.24
N PRO A 62 5.44 10.15 8.30
CA PRO A 62 4.01 10.12 8.63
C PRO A 62 3.60 8.82 9.32
N ILE A 63 2.72 8.93 10.31
CA ILE A 63 2.06 7.79 10.96
C ILE A 63 0.77 7.39 10.25
N ALA A 64 0.18 8.32 9.50
CA ALA A 64 -0.99 8.05 8.67
C ALA A 64 -0.96 8.91 7.40
N ALA A 65 -1.61 8.42 6.34
CA ALA A 65 -1.71 9.14 5.08
C ALA A 65 -3.04 8.88 4.37
N SER A 66 -3.63 9.94 3.83
CA SER A 66 -4.78 9.86 2.92
C SER A 66 -4.32 10.35 1.55
N ILE A 67 -4.49 9.52 0.51
CA ILE A 67 -3.95 9.80 -0.82
C ILE A 67 -5.06 9.70 -1.85
N LYS A 68 -5.13 10.67 -2.75
CA LYS A 68 -5.95 10.64 -3.95
C LYS A 68 -5.07 10.48 -5.17
N MET A 69 -5.38 9.50 -5.99
CA MET A 69 -4.63 9.18 -7.22
C MET A 69 -5.59 9.01 -8.39
N SER A 70 -5.08 9.19 -9.59
CA SER A 70 -5.80 8.86 -10.82
C SER A 70 -4.85 8.35 -11.91
N ASP A 71 -5.42 7.70 -12.92
CA ASP A 71 -4.73 7.37 -14.16
C ASP A 71 -5.11 8.35 -15.30
N ALA A 72 -4.55 8.14 -16.48
CA ALA A 72 -4.83 8.96 -17.66
C ALA A 72 -6.30 8.87 -18.15
N ARG A 73 -7.09 7.94 -17.62
CA ARG A 73 -8.53 7.79 -17.90
C ARG A 73 -9.40 8.32 -16.75
N HIS A 74 -8.81 9.02 -15.79
CA HIS A 74 -9.48 9.58 -14.62
C HIS A 74 -10.11 8.55 -13.69
N LEU A 75 -9.50 7.37 -13.55
CA LEU A 75 -9.88 6.41 -12.52
C LEU A 75 -9.70 7.06 -11.14
N ASP A 76 -10.76 7.17 -10.33
CA ASP A 76 -10.66 7.66 -8.95
C ASP A 76 -10.12 6.54 -8.05
N VAL A 77 -8.93 6.74 -7.50
CA VAL A 77 -8.27 5.82 -6.56
C VAL A 77 -7.97 6.57 -5.27
N ARG A 78 -8.43 6.03 -4.15
CA ARG A 78 -8.19 6.58 -2.81
C ARG A 78 -7.51 5.56 -1.95
N ALA A 79 -6.54 5.99 -1.17
CA ALA A 79 -5.83 5.16 -0.21
C ALA A 79 -5.83 5.83 1.16
N GLU A 80 -6.17 5.03 2.17
CA GLU A 80 -6.11 5.40 3.59
C GLU A 80 -5.12 4.47 4.28
N PHE A 81 -4.03 5.02 4.74
CA PHE A 81 -2.97 4.32 5.47
C PHE A 81 -2.92 4.78 6.91
N ASP A 82 -2.79 3.85 7.84
CA ASP A 82 -2.73 4.15 9.27
C ASP A 82 -1.81 3.13 9.98
N PHE A 83 -0.80 3.63 10.66
CA PHE A 83 0.19 2.83 11.37
C PHE A 83 -0.03 2.82 12.91
N ASP A 84 -1.01 3.56 13.40
CA ASP A 84 -1.44 3.60 14.79
C ASP A 84 -2.88 3.05 14.94
N HIS A 85 -3.21 2.03 14.16
CA HIS A 85 -4.52 1.41 14.14
C HIS A 85 -4.65 0.41 15.28
N GLY A 86 -5.26 0.84 16.38
CA GLY A 86 -5.37 0.06 17.64
C GLY A 86 -6.38 -1.08 17.62
N HIS A 87 -6.75 -1.60 16.44
CA HIS A 87 -7.71 -2.69 16.23
C HIS A 87 -7.09 -3.79 15.36
N ASP A 88 -7.91 -4.76 14.95
CA ASP A 88 -7.49 -5.78 13.99
C ASP A 88 -7.05 -5.13 12.67
N GLU A 89 -6.05 -5.70 12.04
CA GLU A 89 -5.49 -5.19 10.78
C GLU A 89 -6.58 -5.09 9.71
N LEU A 90 -6.54 -3.99 8.97
CA LEU A 90 -7.39 -3.78 7.81
C LEU A 90 -6.53 -3.60 6.56
N TRP A 91 -6.28 -4.70 5.85
CA TRP A 91 -5.54 -4.74 4.60
C TRP A 91 -6.48 -5.10 3.47
N SER A 92 -7.13 -4.10 2.88
CA SER A 92 -8.14 -4.33 1.85
C SER A 92 -8.01 -3.40 0.66
N ILE A 93 -8.36 -3.94 -0.51
CA ILE A 93 -8.46 -3.20 -1.77
C ILE A 93 -9.80 -3.54 -2.40
N GLU A 94 -10.64 -2.51 -2.62
CA GLU A 94 -11.94 -2.66 -3.26
C GLU A 94 -11.97 -1.95 -4.61
N VAL A 95 -12.33 -2.69 -5.65
CA VAL A 95 -12.49 -2.17 -7.01
C VAL A 95 -13.97 -2.26 -7.39
N ARG A 96 -14.58 -1.13 -7.66
CA ARG A 96 -15.95 -1.04 -8.19
C ARG A 96 -15.90 -0.76 -9.67
N CYS A 97 -16.55 -1.59 -10.46
CA CYS A 97 -16.70 -1.38 -11.89
C CYS A 97 -18.15 -1.64 -12.32
N THR A 98 -18.44 -1.46 -13.60
CA THR A 98 -19.79 -1.69 -14.15
C THR A 98 -20.23 -3.15 -14.07
N GLU A 99 -19.28 -4.07 -13.96
CA GLU A 99 -19.49 -5.52 -13.97
C GLU A 99 -19.59 -6.12 -12.56
N GLY A 100 -19.38 -5.30 -11.52
CA GLY A 100 -19.46 -5.74 -10.14
C GLY A 100 -18.40 -5.12 -9.22
N VAL A 101 -18.28 -5.70 -8.05
CA VAL A 101 -17.34 -5.30 -7.01
C VAL A 101 -16.33 -6.42 -6.74
N LEU A 102 -15.07 -6.17 -7.01
CA LEU A 102 -13.97 -7.04 -6.60
C LEU A 102 -13.38 -6.52 -5.29
N ARG A 103 -13.13 -7.41 -4.34
CA ARG A 103 -12.49 -7.06 -3.09
C ARG A 103 -11.39 -8.07 -2.75
N LEU A 104 -10.22 -7.53 -2.43
CA LEU A 104 -9.11 -8.24 -1.82
C LEU A 104 -9.07 -7.89 -0.34
N ASP A 105 -8.98 -8.90 0.51
CA ASP A 105 -8.80 -8.74 1.95
C ASP A 105 -7.55 -9.51 2.43
N ASN A 106 -7.10 -9.22 3.65
CA ASN A 106 -5.92 -9.82 4.27
C ASN A 106 -4.68 -9.75 3.36
N GLY A 107 -4.39 -8.57 2.83
CA GLY A 107 -3.22 -8.37 1.97
C GLY A 107 -3.28 -9.11 0.63
N GLY A 108 -4.47 -9.47 0.14
CA GLY A 108 -4.67 -10.24 -1.09
C GLY A 108 -4.86 -11.74 -0.90
N ALA A 109 -4.80 -12.24 0.35
CA ALA A 109 -5.03 -13.66 0.63
C ALA A 109 -6.49 -14.11 0.42
N LEU A 110 -7.44 -13.16 0.46
CA LEU A 110 -8.85 -13.41 0.26
C LEU A 110 -9.37 -12.58 -0.90
N LEU A 111 -9.99 -13.26 -1.88
CA LEU A 111 -10.65 -12.61 -3.01
C LEU A 111 -12.16 -12.85 -2.93
N SER A 112 -12.95 -11.78 -3.09
CA SER A 112 -14.39 -11.89 -3.32
C SER A 112 -14.82 -11.07 -4.53
N ILE A 113 -15.87 -11.55 -5.22
CA ILE A 113 -16.54 -10.85 -6.32
C ILE A 113 -18.02 -10.79 -5.95
N ASP A 114 -18.58 -9.58 -5.90
CA ASP A 114 -19.96 -9.31 -5.46
C ASP A 114 -20.30 -9.97 -4.11
N GLY A 115 -19.32 -9.96 -3.19
CA GLY A 115 -19.46 -10.56 -1.86
C GLY A 115 -19.33 -12.09 -1.84
N VAL A 116 -19.15 -12.74 -2.99
CA VAL A 116 -18.94 -14.19 -3.06
C VAL A 116 -17.45 -14.50 -3.07
N ARG A 117 -17.00 -15.24 -2.04
CA ARG A 117 -15.61 -15.67 -1.93
C ARG A 117 -15.20 -16.55 -3.10
N GLN A 118 -14.06 -16.24 -3.70
CA GLN A 118 -13.47 -17.00 -4.78
C GLN A 118 -12.42 -17.98 -4.23
N THR A 119 -12.29 -19.13 -4.88
CA THR A 119 -11.17 -20.04 -4.61
C THR A 119 -9.94 -19.48 -5.32
N VAL A 120 -8.91 -19.16 -4.56
CA VAL A 120 -7.60 -18.76 -5.07
C VAL A 120 -6.61 -19.90 -4.92
N SER A 121 -5.50 -19.86 -5.65
CA SER A 121 -4.44 -20.86 -5.54
C SER A 121 -3.94 -20.94 -4.09
N GLU A 122 -3.72 -22.16 -3.59
CA GLU A 122 -3.09 -22.40 -2.29
C GLU A 122 -1.58 -22.18 -2.33
N GLU A 123 -1.03 -21.80 -3.48
CA GLU A 123 0.38 -21.53 -3.62
C GLU A 123 0.77 -20.29 -2.79
N GLY A 124 1.70 -20.51 -1.84
CA GLY A 124 2.19 -19.45 -0.99
C GLY A 124 2.93 -18.37 -1.78
N GLU A 125 2.86 -17.14 -1.33
CA GLU A 125 3.49 -15.95 -1.91
C GLU A 125 4.96 -16.20 -2.29
N TYR A 126 5.75 -16.69 -1.36
CA TYR A 126 7.19 -16.93 -1.58
C TYR A 126 7.47 -18.00 -2.64
N ALA A 127 6.61 -18.99 -2.80
CA ALA A 127 6.79 -20.02 -3.84
C ALA A 127 6.63 -19.40 -5.24
N ALA A 128 5.68 -18.50 -5.42
CA ALA A 128 5.49 -17.77 -6.66
C ALA A 128 6.68 -16.82 -6.96
N VAL A 129 7.15 -16.08 -5.94
CA VAL A 129 8.32 -15.19 -6.05
C VAL A 129 9.57 -15.97 -6.44
N TYR A 130 9.87 -17.10 -5.79
CA TYR A 130 11.07 -17.89 -6.12
C TYR A 130 11.00 -18.49 -7.52
N ARG A 131 9.83 -18.94 -7.98
CA ARG A 131 9.65 -19.44 -9.34
C ARG A 131 9.90 -18.35 -10.37
N HIS A 132 9.33 -17.16 -10.17
CA HIS A 132 9.55 -16.02 -11.04
C HIS A 132 11.03 -15.63 -11.07
N PHE A 133 11.68 -15.55 -9.91
CA PHE A 133 13.11 -15.27 -9.81
C PHE A 133 13.98 -16.30 -10.57
N GLN A 134 13.67 -17.60 -10.43
CA GLN A 134 14.35 -18.64 -11.19
C GLN A 134 14.21 -18.45 -12.71
N GLN A 135 13.02 -18.04 -13.16
CA GLN A 135 12.75 -17.73 -14.56
C GLN A 135 13.61 -16.57 -15.06
N LEU A 136 13.65 -15.46 -14.30
CA LEU A 136 14.47 -14.29 -14.62
C LEU A 136 15.96 -14.63 -14.72
N ILE A 137 16.48 -15.49 -13.84
CA ILE A 137 17.87 -15.98 -13.92
C ILE A 137 18.09 -16.75 -15.21
N GLY A 138 17.18 -17.66 -15.57
CA GLY A 138 17.26 -18.45 -16.80
C GLY A 138 17.25 -17.58 -18.06
N ASP A 139 16.40 -16.58 -18.09
CA ASP A 139 16.21 -15.65 -19.20
C ASP A 139 17.25 -14.51 -19.22
N LYS A 140 18.10 -14.40 -18.18
CA LYS A 140 19.02 -13.28 -17.96
C LYS A 140 18.30 -11.92 -18.02
N ALA A 141 17.09 -11.87 -17.51
CA ALA A 141 16.21 -10.72 -17.51
C ALA A 141 16.14 -10.09 -16.11
N SER A 142 15.63 -8.86 -16.07
CA SER A 142 15.32 -8.12 -14.87
C SER A 142 13.86 -7.68 -14.93
N ASP A 143 13.16 -7.82 -13.80
CA ASP A 143 11.80 -7.33 -13.61
C ASP A 143 11.82 -6.34 -12.46
N LEU A 144 11.76 -5.05 -12.80
CA LEU A 144 11.83 -3.95 -11.83
C LEU A 144 10.66 -3.00 -12.04
N ASP A 145 9.69 -3.04 -11.13
CA ASP A 145 8.62 -2.05 -11.06
C ASP A 145 8.95 -0.98 -10.01
N LEU A 146 9.15 0.25 -10.45
CA LEU A 146 9.40 1.41 -9.60
C LEU A 146 8.14 2.24 -9.34
N GLN A 147 7.00 1.89 -9.91
CA GLN A 147 5.78 2.68 -9.75
C GLN A 147 5.33 2.82 -8.30
N PRO A 148 5.30 1.77 -7.46
CA PRO A 148 4.91 1.91 -6.06
C PRO A 148 5.80 2.90 -5.31
N LEU A 149 7.12 2.81 -5.47
CA LEU A 149 8.06 3.72 -4.84
C LEU A 149 7.90 5.16 -5.35
N ARG A 150 7.61 5.35 -6.63
CA ARG A 150 7.32 6.67 -7.20
C ARG A 150 6.06 7.27 -6.56
N LEU A 151 4.99 6.50 -6.39
CA LEU A 151 3.77 6.98 -5.74
C LEU A 151 4.03 7.40 -4.29
N VAL A 152 4.87 6.68 -3.57
CA VAL A 152 5.33 7.09 -2.22
C VAL A 152 6.08 8.42 -2.29
N ALA A 153 7.08 8.53 -3.17
CA ALA A 153 7.86 9.77 -3.35
C ALA A 153 6.97 10.96 -3.75
N ASP A 154 6.08 10.77 -4.73
CA ASP A 154 5.14 11.79 -5.16
C ASP A 154 4.22 12.23 -4.00
N SER A 155 3.77 11.29 -3.15
CA SER A 155 2.96 11.62 -1.98
C SER A 155 3.71 12.51 -0.98
N PHE A 156 5.01 12.31 -0.79
CA PHE A 156 5.84 13.21 0.02
C PHE A 156 6.04 14.58 -0.64
N PHE A 157 6.14 14.63 -1.97
CA PHE A 157 6.39 15.86 -2.71
C PHE A 157 5.15 16.77 -2.81
N VAL A 158 3.99 16.19 -3.14
CA VAL A 158 2.76 16.96 -3.33
C VAL A 158 1.90 17.05 -2.07
N GLY A 159 2.21 16.24 -1.07
CA GLY A 159 1.42 16.10 0.14
C GLY A 159 1.52 17.31 1.08
N SER A 160 0.39 17.68 1.66
CA SER A 160 0.35 18.56 2.82
C SER A 160 0.70 17.78 4.08
N ARG A 161 1.50 18.40 4.96
CA ARG A 161 1.87 17.81 6.27
C ARG A 161 1.05 18.46 7.36
N THR A 162 0.40 17.62 8.17
CA THR A 162 -0.29 18.05 9.38
C THR A 162 0.41 17.40 10.57
N LEU A 163 0.87 18.24 11.51
CA LEU A 163 1.41 17.74 12.77
C LEU A 163 0.28 17.18 13.63
N VAL A 164 0.54 16.02 14.20
CA VAL A 164 -0.36 15.37 15.14
C VAL A 164 0.34 15.12 16.48
N GLU A 165 -0.40 14.61 17.48
CA GLU A 165 0.14 14.31 18.81
C GLU A 165 1.40 13.43 18.70
N PRO A 166 2.38 13.60 19.59
CA PRO A 166 3.57 12.78 19.62
C PRO A 166 3.24 11.29 19.72
N PHE A 167 3.94 10.49 18.94
CA PHE A 167 3.81 9.03 18.96
C PHE A 167 4.94 8.41 19.79
N TYR A 168 4.60 7.44 20.62
CA TYR A 168 5.52 6.66 21.44
C TYR A 168 5.24 5.16 21.25
N ASP A 169 6.30 4.41 20.95
CA ASP A 169 6.29 2.97 20.76
C ASP A 169 6.15 2.21 22.08
#